data_692e418a845114e8e13915a0e20f1f6a
#
_entry.id   692e418a845114e8e13915a0e20f1f6a
#
_cell.length_a   1.000
_cell.length_b   1.000
_cell.length_c   1.000
_cell.angle_alpha   90.00
_cell.angle_beta   90.00
_cell.angle_gamma   90.00
#
_symmetry.space_group_name_H-M   'P 1'
#
loop_
_entity.id
_entity.type
_entity.pdbx_description
1 polymer ?
#
loop_
_entity_poly.entity_id
_entity_poly.type
_entity_poly.pdbx_seq_one_letter_code
_entity_poly.pdbx_strand_id
1 'polypeptide(L)'
;EIYKFRSMVVDAEKETGARLAQEHDSRITPVGRIIRKIRFDELPQIFNILFGDMSLVGPRPERPEIAKEYEKTMPEFSFRLKVKAGLTGYAQVMGRYNSTPYDKLRMDLMYIGNYSIMLDWKLLFMTIKILFLPESTQGIEEGARTAERKHEEPHHGE
;
A
#
# COMPACT_ATOMS: atom_id res chain seq x y z
N GLU A 1 9.35 -13.56 -1.77
CA GLU A 1 9.99 -12.46 -1.01
C GLU A 1 10.08 -11.23 -1.91
N ILE A 2 9.84 -10.01 -1.36
CA ILE A 2 9.82 -8.77 -2.16
C ILE A 2 11.11 -8.01 -1.91
N TYR A 3 11.81 -7.67 -2.99
CA TYR A 3 13.06 -6.92 -2.94
C TYR A 3 12.81 -5.41 -2.80
N LYS A 4 13.52 -4.77 -1.86
CA LYS A 4 13.52 -3.32 -1.67
C LYS A 4 14.90 -2.84 -1.21
N PHE A 5 15.26 -1.61 -1.58
CA PHE A 5 16.39 -0.97 -0.93
C PHE A 5 16.05 -0.62 0.53
N ARG A 6 17.02 -0.80 1.41
CA ARG A 6 16.86 -0.44 2.81
C ARG A 6 16.79 1.07 2.96
N SER A 7 15.66 1.58 3.39
CA SER A 7 15.42 2.99 3.64
C SER A 7 15.27 3.35 5.13
N MET A 8 15.26 2.34 6.00
CA MET A 8 15.17 2.50 7.46
C MET A 8 16.41 1.98 8.16
N VAL A 9 16.61 2.40 9.42
CA VAL A 9 17.68 1.90 10.28
C VAL A 9 17.59 0.39 10.47
N VAL A 10 18.72 -0.25 10.81
CA VAL A 10 18.74 -1.66 11.15
C VAL A 10 17.88 -1.86 12.41
N ASP A 11 17.11 -2.94 12.44
CA ASP A 11 16.20 -3.26 13.55
C ASP A 11 15.07 -2.25 13.80
N ALA A 12 14.69 -1.46 12.78
CA ALA A 12 13.63 -0.45 12.87
C ALA A 12 12.29 -0.94 13.46
N GLU A 13 12.05 -2.24 13.47
CA GLU A 13 10.81 -2.87 13.94
C GLU A 13 10.98 -3.72 15.20
N LYS A 14 12.21 -3.79 15.74
CA LYS A 14 12.54 -4.64 16.89
C LYS A 14 11.73 -4.27 18.14
N GLU A 15 11.49 -2.96 18.34
CA GLU A 15 10.75 -2.46 19.50
C GLU A 15 9.25 -2.24 19.22
N THR A 16 8.89 -1.96 17.97
CA THR A 16 7.53 -1.50 17.62
C THR A 16 6.72 -2.50 16.82
N GLY A 17 7.33 -3.62 16.40
CA GLY A 17 6.70 -4.57 15.49
C GLY A 17 6.45 -4.03 14.09
N ALA A 18 5.74 -4.81 13.26
CA ALA A 18 5.36 -4.42 11.90
C ALA A 18 4.29 -3.32 11.94
N ARG A 19 4.65 -2.10 11.52
CA ARG A 19 3.71 -0.98 11.39
C ARG A 19 3.95 -0.17 10.13
N LEU A 20 2.91 0.49 9.64
CA LEU A 20 3.00 1.41 8.52
C LEU A 20 3.89 2.61 8.89
N ALA A 21 4.65 3.11 7.91
CA ALA A 21 5.49 4.29 8.10
C ALA A 21 4.62 5.55 8.25
N GLN A 22 4.97 6.40 9.21
CA GLN A 22 4.36 7.71 9.43
C GLN A 22 5.07 8.79 8.61
N GLU A 23 4.48 9.97 8.49
CA GLU A 23 5.04 11.09 7.72
C GLU A 23 6.42 11.51 8.23
N HIS A 24 6.61 11.60 9.54
CA HIS A 24 7.87 11.93 10.21
C HIS A 24 8.45 10.75 10.98
N ASP A 25 8.51 9.58 10.34
CA ASP A 25 8.99 8.35 10.98
C ASP A 25 10.50 8.44 11.23
N SER A 26 10.89 8.45 12.52
CA SER A 26 12.28 8.53 12.97
C SER A 26 13.15 7.35 12.54
N ARG A 27 12.53 6.24 12.15
CA ARG A 27 13.22 5.05 11.65
C ARG A 27 13.77 5.24 10.25
N ILE A 28 13.32 6.25 9.51
CA ILE A 28 13.75 6.51 8.13
C ILE A 28 15.10 7.24 8.16
N THR A 29 16.10 6.67 7.48
CA THR A 29 17.41 7.31 7.34
C THR A 29 17.34 8.55 6.44
N PRO A 30 18.29 9.51 6.54
CA PRO A 30 18.33 10.68 5.66
C PRO A 30 18.36 10.28 4.17
N VAL A 31 19.17 9.30 3.80
CA VAL A 31 19.23 8.73 2.43
C VAL A 31 17.90 8.04 2.10
N GLY A 32 17.36 7.27 3.06
CA GLY A 32 16.08 6.62 2.94
C GLY A 32 14.95 7.57 2.61
N ARG A 33 14.95 8.78 3.18
CA ARG A 33 13.95 9.81 2.90
C ARG A 33 14.00 10.27 1.43
N ILE A 34 15.20 10.42 0.87
CA ILE A 34 15.38 10.81 -0.53
C ILE A 34 14.88 9.70 -1.46
N ILE A 35 15.35 8.47 -1.28
CA ILE A 35 15.00 7.36 -2.18
C ILE A 35 13.50 7.01 -2.10
N ARG A 36 12.87 7.13 -0.93
CA ARG A 36 11.41 6.96 -0.78
C ARG A 36 10.61 8.06 -1.49
N LYS A 37 11.10 9.32 -1.42
CA LYS A 37 10.44 10.45 -2.09
C LYS A 37 10.30 10.25 -3.60
N ILE A 38 11.30 9.63 -4.22
CA ILE A 38 11.29 9.32 -5.67
C ILE A 38 10.90 7.87 -5.96
N ARG A 39 10.45 7.12 -4.94
CA ARG A 39 10.08 5.69 -5.00
C ARG A 39 11.19 4.77 -5.55
N PHE A 40 12.41 5.22 -5.46
CA PHE A 40 13.58 4.46 -5.90
C PHE A 40 13.85 3.22 -5.04
N ASP A 41 13.37 3.23 -3.79
CA ASP A 41 13.43 2.08 -2.87
C ASP A 41 12.66 0.85 -3.40
N GLU A 42 11.71 1.02 -4.28
CA GLU A 42 10.90 -0.05 -4.87
C GLU A 42 11.49 -0.59 -6.19
N LEU A 43 12.55 0.02 -6.74
CA LEU A 43 13.17 -0.39 -8.01
C LEU A 43 13.63 -1.86 -8.04
N PRO A 44 14.16 -2.45 -6.96
CA PRO A 44 14.52 -3.87 -6.96
C PRO A 44 13.35 -4.83 -7.18
N GLN A 45 12.10 -4.38 -7.03
CA GLN A 45 10.92 -5.20 -7.34
C GLN A 45 10.81 -5.55 -8.83
N ILE A 46 11.57 -4.86 -9.71
CA ILE A 46 11.71 -5.26 -11.12
C ILE A 46 12.22 -6.70 -11.22
N PHE A 47 13.10 -7.14 -10.35
CA PHE A 47 13.56 -8.53 -10.32
C PHE A 47 12.44 -9.49 -9.94
N ASN A 48 11.56 -9.11 -8.99
CA ASN A 48 10.37 -9.93 -8.67
C ASN A 48 9.42 -10.06 -9.88
N ILE A 49 9.31 -9.00 -10.70
CA ILE A 49 8.50 -9.06 -11.93
C ILE A 49 9.16 -9.96 -12.96
N LEU A 50 10.47 -9.83 -13.20
CA LEU A 50 11.22 -10.66 -14.13
C LEU A 50 11.20 -12.15 -13.76
N PHE A 51 11.27 -12.47 -12.47
CA PHE A 51 11.17 -13.85 -11.97
C PHE A 51 9.72 -14.37 -11.90
N GLY A 52 8.74 -13.51 -12.17
CA GLY A 52 7.34 -13.90 -12.20
C GLY A 52 6.64 -13.94 -10.84
N ASP A 53 7.27 -13.45 -9.77
CA ASP A 53 6.67 -13.34 -8.43
C ASP A 53 5.66 -12.20 -8.34
N MET A 54 5.85 -11.13 -9.14
CA MET A 54 5.01 -9.94 -9.18
C MET A 54 4.59 -9.62 -10.63
N SER A 55 3.60 -8.74 -10.76
CA SER A 55 3.20 -8.10 -12.00
C SER A 55 3.56 -6.62 -12.01
N LEU A 56 3.57 -5.99 -13.18
CA LEU A 56 3.65 -4.51 -13.27
C LEU A 56 2.43 -3.86 -12.63
N VAL A 57 1.23 -4.39 -12.92
CA VAL A 57 -0.04 -3.89 -12.41
C VAL A 57 -0.73 -4.98 -11.58
N GLY A 58 -1.24 -4.59 -10.42
CA GLY A 58 -1.93 -5.49 -9.49
C GLY A 58 -2.13 -4.85 -8.10
N PRO A 59 -2.82 -5.52 -7.19
CA PRO A 59 -2.92 -5.07 -5.81
C PRO A 59 -1.56 -4.88 -5.16
N ARG A 60 -1.39 -3.78 -4.40
CA ARG A 60 -0.13 -3.54 -3.69
C ARG A 60 0.14 -4.67 -2.69
N PRO A 61 1.34 -5.27 -2.68
CA PRO A 61 1.66 -6.31 -1.72
C PRO A 61 1.66 -5.75 -0.29
N GLU A 62 0.99 -6.44 0.61
CA GLU A 62 0.97 -6.13 2.04
C GLU A 62 1.86 -7.09 2.81
N ARG A 63 2.31 -6.67 3.98
CA ARG A 63 3.03 -7.54 4.90
C ARG A 63 2.10 -8.63 5.44
N PRO A 64 2.57 -9.87 5.59
CA PRO A 64 1.73 -10.96 6.08
C PRO A 64 1.06 -10.69 7.43
N GLU A 65 1.74 -9.98 8.33
CA GLU A 65 1.21 -9.63 9.66
C GLU A 65 0.04 -8.65 9.54
N ILE A 66 0.19 -7.62 8.70
CA ILE A 66 -0.84 -6.60 8.45
C ILE A 66 -2.01 -7.22 7.67
N ALA A 67 -1.73 -8.06 6.68
CA ALA A 67 -2.77 -8.76 5.92
C ALA A 67 -3.63 -9.63 6.83
N LYS A 68 -3.03 -10.41 7.73
CA LYS A 68 -3.75 -11.23 8.72
C LYS A 68 -4.62 -10.40 9.66
N GLU A 69 -4.17 -9.20 10.02
CA GLU A 69 -4.98 -8.30 10.85
C GLU A 69 -6.20 -7.79 10.08
N TYR A 70 -6.02 -7.40 8.81
CA TYR A 70 -7.15 -7.00 7.97
C TYR A 70 -8.12 -8.15 7.70
N GLU A 71 -7.65 -9.37 7.52
CA GLU A 71 -8.52 -10.55 7.30
C GLU A 71 -9.43 -10.86 8.48
N LYS A 72 -9.08 -10.46 9.71
CA LYS A 72 -9.96 -10.63 10.89
C LYS A 72 -11.25 -9.81 10.78
N THR A 73 -11.16 -8.61 10.21
CA THR A 73 -12.29 -7.67 10.08
C THR A 73 -12.87 -7.64 8.67
N MET A 74 -12.09 -8.06 7.68
CA MET A 74 -12.43 -8.07 6.25
C MET A 74 -11.98 -9.40 5.64
N PRO A 75 -12.75 -10.50 5.78
CA PRO A 75 -12.36 -11.82 5.24
C PRO A 75 -12.08 -11.80 3.73
N GLU A 76 -12.75 -10.89 2.99
CA GLU A 76 -12.57 -10.68 1.56
C GLU A 76 -11.18 -10.17 1.19
N PHE A 77 -10.38 -9.71 2.17
CA PHE A 77 -9.01 -9.22 1.95
C PHE A 77 -8.13 -10.29 1.29
N SER A 78 -8.36 -11.56 1.58
CA SER A 78 -7.70 -12.71 0.96
C SER A 78 -7.94 -12.80 -0.56
N PHE A 79 -9.02 -12.24 -1.10
CA PHE A 79 -9.31 -12.27 -2.54
C PHE A 79 -8.29 -11.50 -3.38
N ARG A 80 -7.53 -10.59 -2.76
CA ARG A 80 -6.41 -9.89 -3.42
C ARG A 80 -5.33 -10.86 -3.91
N LEU A 81 -5.23 -12.04 -3.28
CA LEU A 81 -4.27 -13.09 -3.65
C LEU A 81 -4.67 -13.88 -4.91
N LYS A 82 -5.85 -13.64 -5.49
CA LYS A 82 -6.27 -14.28 -6.76
C LYS A 82 -5.48 -13.80 -7.97
N VAL A 83 -4.79 -12.67 -7.85
CA VAL A 83 -3.88 -12.12 -8.87
C VAL A 83 -2.52 -11.85 -8.25
N LYS A 84 -1.48 -11.74 -9.10
CA LYS A 84 -0.15 -11.36 -8.61
C LYS A 84 -0.17 -9.93 -8.06
N ALA A 85 0.60 -9.70 -7.01
CA ALA A 85 0.83 -8.37 -6.49
C ALA A 85 1.50 -7.49 -7.56
N GLY A 86 1.12 -6.22 -7.63
CA GLY A 86 1.64 -5.25 -8.60
C GLY A 86 2.64 -4.27 -8.02
N LEU A 87 3.55 -3.80 -8.87
CA LEU A 87 4.42 -2.65 -8.58
C LEU A 87 3.55 -1.37 -8.49
N THR A 88 2.58 -1.24 -9.38
CA THR A 88 1.49 -0.27 -9.31
C THR A 88 0.14 -0.96 -9.35
N GLY A 89 -0.94 -0.24 -9.03
CA GLY A 89 -2.27 -0.82 -9.04
C GLY A 89 -3.38 0.21 -8.94
N TYR A 90 -4.61 -0.26 -9.10
CA TYR A 90 -5.80 0.60 -9.15
C TYR A 90 -5.94 1.43 -7.87
N ALA A 91 -5.80 0.82 -6.70
CA ALA A 91 -5.87 1.52 -5.41
C ALA A 91 -4.73 2.55 -5.22
N GLN A 92 -3.55 2.30 -5.79
CA GLN A 92 -2.41 3.22 -5.71
C GLN A 92 -2.60 4.45 -6.60
N VAL A 93 -3.28 4.29 -7.75
CA VAL A 93 -3.47 5.34 -8.76
C VAL A 93 -4.74 6.13 -8.52
N MET A 94 -5.83 5.47 -8.14
CA MET A 94 -7.16 6.06 -7.95
C MET A 94 -7.48 6.37 -6.50
N GLY A 95 -6.77 5.74 -5.56
CA GLY A 95 -6.93 5.97 -4.13
C GLY A 95 -6.47 7.38 -3.75
N ARG A 96 -7.21 8.00 -2.82
CA ARG A 96 -6.79 9.26 -2.20
C ARG A 96 -5.89 8.96 -1.00
N TYR A 97 -5.18 9.98 -0.56
CA TYR A 97 -4.30 9.91 0.60
C TYR A 97 -5.00 9.35 1.86
N ASN A 98 -6.23 9.75 2.10
CA ASN A 98 -7.07 9.35 3.24
C ASN A 98 -7.96 8.12 2.98
N SER A 99 -7.69 7.32 1.94
CA SER A 99 -8.45 6.10 1.68
C SER A 99 -8.24 5.08 2.80
N THR A 100 -9.34 4.57 3.36
CA THR A 100 -9.31 3.52 4.38
C THR A 100 -8.79 2.19 3.80
N PRO A 101 -8.33 1.23 4.64
CA PRO A 101 -8.00 -0.12 4.18
C PRO A 101 -9.16 -0.79 3.41
N TYR A 102 -10.40 -0.54 3.82
CA TYR A 102 -11.58 -1.04 3.15
C TYR A 102 -11.77 -0.43 1.75
N ASP A 103 -11.56 0.88 1.60
CA ASP A 103 -11.64 1.54 0.28
C ASP A 103 -10.57 1.00 -0.66
N LYS A 104 -9.35 0.79 -0.17
CA LYS A 104 -8.26 0.19 -0.94
C LYS A 104 -8.60 -1.22 -1.38
N LEU A 105 -9.17 -2.02 -0.46
CA LEU A 105 -9.65 -3.37 -0.79
C LEU A 105 -10.71 -3.33 -1.90
N ARG A 106 -11.71 -2.46 -1.78
CA ARG A 106 -12.76 -2.32 -2.83
C ARG A 106 -12.16 -1.96 -4.18
N MET A 107 -11.21 -1.03 -4.22
CA MET A 107 -10.52 -0.65 -5.46
C MET A 107 -9.70 -1.81 -6.04
N ASP A 108 -9.02 -2.59 -5.21
CA ASP A 108 -8.30 -3.78 -5.66
C ASP A 108 -9.26 -4.87 -6.19
N LEU A 109 -10.40 -5.08 -5.54
CA LEU A 109 -11.41 -6.04 -6.02
C LEU A 109 -12.08 -5.56 -7.31
N MET A 110 -12.29 -4.24 -7.48
CA MET A 110 -12.77 -3.69 -8.75
C MET A 110 -11.77 -3.94 -9.89
N TYR A 111 -10.47 -3.79 -9.63
CA TYR A 111 -9.44 -4.12 -10.60
C TYR A 111 -9.47 -5.61 -10.97
N ILE A 112 -9.53 -6.50 -9.98
CA ILE A 112 -9.55 -7.95 -10.19
C ILE A 112 -10.77 -8.37 -11.01
N GLY A 113 -11.94 -7.79 -10.72
CA GLY A 113 -13.19 -8.09 -11.44
C GLY A 113 -13.26 -7.55 -12.87
N ASN A 114 -12.47 -6.50 -13.17
CA ASN A 114 -12.43 -5.82 -14.47
C ASN A 114 -11.08 -5.94 -15.18
N TYR A 115 -10.29 -6.94 -14.80
CA TYR A 115 -8.94 -7.13 -15.33
C TYR A 115 -8.93 -7.13 -16.87
N SER A 116 -8.10 -6.26 -17.44
CA SER A 116 -7.87 -6.20 -18.88
C SER A 116 -6.54 -5.51 -19.21
N ILE A 117 -5.94 -5.88 -20.33
CA ILE A 117 -4.69 -5.26 -20.82
C ILE A 117 -4.86 -3.74 -21.00
N MET A 118 -6.04 -3.30 -21.48
CA MET A 118 -6.32 -1.87 -21.64
C MET A 118 -6.34 -1.12 -20.31
N LEU A 119 -6.89 -1.74 -19.26
CA LEU A 119 -6.87 -1.18 -17.91
C LEU A 119 -5.45 -1.09 -17.37
N ASP A 120 -4.63 -2.13 -17.60
CA ASP A 120 -3.22 -2.13 -17.18
C ASP A 120 -2.43 -0.99 -17.84
N TRP A 121 -2.56 -0.81 -19.15
CA TRP A 121 -1.93 0.31 -19.85
C TRP A 121 -2.38 1.66 -19.28
N LYS A 122 -3.67 1.83 -19.04
CA LYS A 122 -4.21 3.06 -18.44
C LYS A 122 -3.57 3.33 -17.08
N LEU A 123 -3.48 2.31 -16.21
CA LEU A 123 -2.88 2.44 -14.89
C LEU A 123 -1.39 2.75 -14.95
N LEU A 124 -0.65 2.14 -15.89
CA LEU A 124 0.77 2.46 -16.10
C LEU A 124 0.98 3.91 -16.50
N PHE A 125 0.22 4.44 -17.46
CA PHE A 125 0.30 5.85 -17.86
C PHE A 125 -0.06 6.79 -16.71
N MET A 126 -1.09 6.47 -15.93
CA MET A 126 -1.47 7.27 -14.77
C MET A 126 -0.40 7.22 -13.66
N THR A 127 0.27 6.07 -13.47
CA THR A 127 1.39 5.93 -12.52
C THR A 127 2.53 6.87 -12.87
N ILE A 128 2.91 6.94 -14.14
CA ILE A 128 3.95 7.89 -14.61
C ILE A 128 3.57 9.32 -14.24
N LYS A 129 2.31 9.71 -14.47
CA LYS A 129 1.81 11.06 -14.12
C LYS A 129 1.92 11.32 -12.60
N ILE A 130 1.54 10.34 -11.77
CA ILE A 130 1.57 10.48 -10.30
C ILE A 130 2.99 10.57 -9.75
N LEU A 131 3.97 9.88 -10.35
CA LEU A 131 5.38 9.96 -9.93
C LEU A 131 5.95 11.38 -9.98
N PHE A 132 5.39 12.25 -10.82
CA PHE A 132 5.79 13.64 -10.92
C PHE A 132 4.97 14.59 -10.01
N LEU A 133 4.00 14.07 -9.23
CA LEU A 133 3.21 14.87 -8.28
C LEU A 133 3.80 14.78 -6.87
N PRO A 134 4.12 15.91 -6.22
CA PRO A 134 4.75 15.94 -4.90
C PRO A 134 3.91 15.27 -3.79
N GLU A 135 2.59 15.34 -3.89
CA GLU A 135 1.65 14.84 -2.87
C GLU A 135 1.56 13.31 -2.80
N SER A 136 2.08 12.59 -3.78
CA SER A 136 1.96 11.13 -3.86
C SER A 136 2.84 10.38 -2.85
N THR A 137 3.72 11.06 -2.13
CA THR A 137 4.75 10.47 -1.25
C THR A 137 4.56 10.76 0.24
N GLN A 138 3.48 11.47 0.62
CA GLN A 138 3.22 11.78 2.03
C GLN A 138 2.77 10.52 2.81
N GLY A 139 3.21 10.40 4.06
CA GLY A 139 2.84 9.30 4.97
C GLY A 139 1.42 9.49 5.55
N ILE A 140 0.93 8.53 6.33
CA ILE A 140 -0.40 8.60 6.95
C ILE A 140 -0.36 9.61 8.09
N GLU A 141 -1.28 10.60 8.10
CA GLU A 141 -1.45 11.52 9.23
C GLU A 141 -2.01 10.78 10.46
N GLU A 142 -1.57 11.18 11.64
CA GLU A 142 -1.95 10.57 12.93
C GLU A 142 -3.48 10.66 13.21
N GLY A 143 -4.18 11.63 12.61
CA GLY A 143 -5.62 11.84 12.78
C GLY A 143 -6.53 10.80 12.11
N ALA A 144 -6.04 10.01 11.17
CA ALA A 144 -6.87 9.04 10.45
C ALA A 144 -7.34 7.86 11.34
N ARG A 145 -6.64 7.59 12.46
CA ARG A 145 -7.04 6.54 13.43
C ARG A 145 -8.21 6.94 14.32
N THR A 146 -8.49 8.23 14.46
CA THR A 146 -9.55 8.72 15.37
C THR A 146 -10.94 8.58 14.76
N ALA A 147 -11.04 8.50 13.44
CA ALA A 147 -12.33 8.34 12.75
C ALA A 147 -12.91 6.92 12.89
N GLU A 148 -12.05 5.89 13.03
CA GLU A 148 -12.50 4.50 13.18
C GLU A 148 -13.14 4.22 14.54
N ARG A 149 -12.73 4.91 15.60
CA ARG A 149 -13.30 4.70 16.95
C ARG A 149 -14.67 5.32 17.21
N LYS A 150 -15.13 6.27 16.40
CA LYS A 150 -16.42 6.94 16.60
C LYS A 150 -17.64 6.20 16.06
N HIS A 151 -17.44 5.12 15.31
CA HIS A 151 -18.55 4.29 14.78
C HIS A 151 -18.88 3.05 15.62
N GLU A 152 -18.15 2.79 16.72
CA GLU A 152 -18.35 1.61 17.56
C GLU A 152 -19.09 1.88 18.89
N GLU A 153 -19.64 3.07 19.13
CA GLU A 153 -20.52 3.24 20.28
C GLU A 153 -21.93 2.74 19.93
N PRO A 154 -22.40 1.63 20.54
CA PRO A 154 -23.78 1.21 20.39
C PRO A 154 -24.65 2.21 21.13
N HIS A 155 -25.59 2.83 20.44
CA HIS A 155 -26.70 3.53 21.04
C HIS A 155 -27.52 2.54 21.92
N HIS A 156 -27.19 2.46 23.20
CA HIS A 156 -28.12 2.06 24.20
C HIS A 156 -28.95 3.31 24.54
N GLY A 157 -30.09 3.44 23.88
CA GLY A 157 -31.15 4.37 24.21
C GLY A 157 -32.25 3.60 24.94
N GLU A 158 -32.69 4.16 26.00
CA GLU A 158 -33.73 3.78 26.91
C GLU A 158 -35.08 3.42 26.23
#